data_443a0f603f9f275049809d2bac40c9ad
#
_entry.id   443a0f603f9f275049809d2bac40c9ad
#
_cell.length_a   1.000
_cell.length_b   1.000
_cell.length_c   1.000
_cell.angle_alpha   90.00
_cell.angle_beta   90.00
_cell.angle_gamma   90.00
#
_symmetry.space_group_name_H-M   'P 1'
#
loop_
_entity.id
_entity.type
_entity.pdbx_description
1 polymer ?
#
loop_
_entity_poly.entity_id
_entity_poly.type
_entity_poly.pdbx_seq_one_letter_code
_entity_poly.pdbx_strand_id
1 'polypeptide(L)'
;MLKTKIIIIAAHYYQEITDMLVEGAKNYCVENNIDYLNYSVPGALEIPTAIKILNNRIKEETSILSGFVAIGCVIRGETSHYDIVSNESARGLTDLSLE
;
A
#
# COMPACT_ATOMS: atom_id res chain seq x y z
N MET A 1 -0.98 25.10 9.61
CA MET A 1 -0.89 24.40 8.31
C MET A 1 -1.04 22.89 8.53
N LEU A 2 -1.88 22.26 7.75
CA LEU A 2 -2.11 20.83 7.89
C LEU A 2 -0.95 20.05 7.27
N LYS A 3 -0.45 19.05 8.00
CA LYS A 3 0.67 18.25 7.58
C LYS A 3 0.20 17.15 6.64
N THR A 4 0.95 16.89 5.58
CA THR A 4 0.68 15.79 4.66
C THR A 4 0.78 14.46 5.39
N LYS A 5 -0.19 13.58 5.19
CA LYS A 5 -0.23 12.25 5.81
C LYS A 5 -0.48 11.20 4.75
N ILE A 6 0.31 10.15 4.77
CA ILE A 6 0.12 9.01 3.87
C ILE A 6 0.00 7.71 4.65
N ILE A 7 -0.63 6.72 4.03
CA ILE A 7 -0.70 5.37 4.58
C ILE A 7 0.08 4.45 3.65
N ILE A 8 1.05 3.74 4.22
CA ILE A 8 1.83 2.73 3.52
C ILE A 8 1.19 1.38 3.79
N ILE A 9 0.80 0.65 2.75
CA ILE A 9 0.25 -0.70 2.87
C ILE A 9 1.18 -1.65 2.15
N ALA A 10 1.76 -2.58 2.88
CA ALA A 10 2.79 -3.48 2.38
C ALA A 10 2.37 -4.93 2.48
N ALA A 11 2.54 -5.68 1.39
CA ALA A 11 2.34 -7.11 1.34
C ALA A 11 3.67 -7.82 1.62
N HIS A 12 3.72 -8.59 2.70
CA HIS A 12 4.97 -9.17 3.22
C HIS A 12 5.20 -10.62 2.80
N TYR A 13 4.71 -11.04 1.63
CA TYR A 13 4.96 -12.38 1.15
C TYR A 13 6.46 -12.64 0.93
N TYR A 14 7.16 -11.70 0.29
CA TYR A 14 8.62 -11.71 0.18
C TYR A 14 9.18 -10.66 1.13
N GLN A 15 9.31 -11.04 2.38
CA GLN A 15 9.54 -10.09 3.47
C GLN A 15 10.78 -9.23 3.31
N GLU A 16 11.93 -9.82 2.95
CA GLU A 16 13.19 -9.07 2.83
C GLU A 16 13.09 -7.94 1.80
N ILE A 17 12.49 -8.23 0.63
CA ILE A 17 12.34 -7.24 -0.43
C ILE A 17 11.35 -6.17 -0.01
N THR A 18 10.23 -6.58 0.56
CA THR A 18 9.19 -5.66 1.01
C THR A 18 9.69 -4.75 2.12
N ASP A 19 10.45 -5.28 3.07
CA ASP A 19 11.02 -4.48 4.16
C ASP A 19 11.95 -3.39 3.63
N MET A 20 12.75 -3.69 2.62
CA MET A 20 13.63 -2.69 2.00
C MET A 20 12.81 -1.57 1.33
N LEU A 21 11.74 -1.93 0.64
CA LEU A 21 10.87 -0.95 -0.02
C LEU A 21 10.14 -0.07 0.99
N VAL A 22 9.64 -0.68 2.07
CA VAL A 22 8.95 0.05 3.13
C VAL A 22 9.92 1.02 3.83
N GLU A 23 11.15 0.57 4.10
CA GLU A 23 12.16 1.42 4.73
C GLU A 23 12.48 2.63 3.87
N GLY A 24 12.59 2.44 2.54
CA GLY A 24 12.80 3.55 1.62
C GLY A 24 11.64 4.55 1.64
N ALA A 25 10.41 4.06 1.67
CA ALA A 25 9.23 4.92 1.75
C ALA A 25 9.19 5.70 3.07
N LYS A 26 9.49 5.04 4.19
CA LYS A 26 9.54 5.70 5.49
C LYS A 26 10.60 6.79 5.56
N ASN A 27 11.79 6.49 5.03
CA ASN A 27 12.88 7.46 5.03
C ASN A 27 12.53 8.70 4.23
N TYR A 28 11.88 8.54 3.09
CA TYR A 28 11.40 9.67 2.30
C TYR A 28 10.41 10.52 3.10
N CYS A 29 9.48 9.88 3.80
CA CYS A 29 8.51 10.60 4.63
C CYS A 29 9.18 11.41 5.73
N VAL A 30 10.14 10.81 6.42
CA VAL A 30 10.89 11.49 7.48
C VAL A 30 11.66 12.70 6.92
N GLU A 31 12.37 12.51 5.81
CA GLU A 31 13.16 13.58 5.19
C GLU A 31 12.33 14.74 4.67
N ASN A 32 11.08 14.48 4.28
CA ASN A 32 10.19 15.48 3.72
C ASN A 32 9.08 15.94 4.67
N ASN A 33 9.22 15.60 5.94
CA ASN A 33 8.28 16.01 6.99
C ASN A 33 6.84 15.59 6.69
N ILE A 34 6.67 14.34 6.23
CA ILE A 34 5.38 13.74 5.94
C ILE A 34 5.04 12.74 7.04
N ASP A 35 3.85 12.85 7.63
CA ASP A 35 3.35 11.85 8.58
C ASP A 35 2.96 10.58 7.83
N TYR A 36 3.20 9.42 8.43
CA TYR A 36 2.80 8.17 7.81
C TYR A 36 2.29 7.17 8.85
N LEU A 37 1.44 6.27 8.37
CA LEU A 37 1.06 5.05 9.06
C LEU A 37 1.45 3.88 8.18
N ASN A 38 1.80 2.77 8.78
CA ASN A 38 2.22 1.57 8.06
C ASN A 38 1.37 0.38 8.47
N TYR A 39 0.75 -0.28 7.49
CA TYR A 39 -0.07 -1.47 7.69
C TYR A 39 0.47 -2.61 6.83
N SER A 40 0.34 -3.82 7.34
CA SER A 40 0.77 -5.04 6.63
C SER A 40 -0.41 -5.88 6.23
N VAL A 41 -0.31 -6.49 5.04
CA VAL A 41 -1.27 -7.50 4.58
C VAL A 41 -0.49 -8.73 4.12
N PRO A 42 -1.13 -9.93 4.09
CA PRO A 42 -0.41 -11.16 3.73
C PRO A 42 0.13 -11.17 2.31
N GLY A 43 -0.62 -10.68 1.34
CA GLY A 43 -0.22 -10.70 -0.05
C GLY A 43 -0.75 -9.51 -0.84
N ALA A 44 -0.25 -9.35 -2.07
CA ALA A 44 -0.60 -8.20 -2.91
C ALA A 44 -2.09 -8.15 -3.25
N LEU A 45 -2.77 -9.29 -3.32
CA LEU A 45 -4.19 -9.35 -3.62
C LEU A 45 -5.06 -8.70 -2.53
N GLU A 46 -4.56 -8.61 -1.29
CA GLU A 46 -5.28 -8.03 -0.17
C GLU A 46 -5.13 -6.51 -0.09
N ILE A 47 -4.20 -5.92 -0.84
CA ILE A 47 -3.93 -4.47 -0.79
C ILE A 47 -5.15 -3.62 -1.17
N PRO A 48 -5.83 -3.86 -2.30
CA PRO A 48 -6.97 -3.02 -2.66
C PRO A 48 -8.08 -3.00 -1.62
N THR A 49 -8.41 -4.16 -1.05
CA THR A 49 -9.45 -4.26 -0.01
C THR A 49 -9.03 -3.50 1.25
N ALA A 50 -7.77 -3.64 1.66
CA ALA A 50 -7.26 -2.94 2.83
C ALA A 50 -7.32 -1.42 2.64
N ILE A 51 -6.96 -0.92 1.46
CA ILE A 51 -7.06 0.51 1.14
C ILE A 51 -8.50 0.99 1.26
N LYS A 52 -9.44 0.25 0.70
CA LYS A 52 -10.85 0.64 0.73
C LYS A 52 -11.37 0.72 2.17
N ILE A 53 -11.06 -0.27 3.00
CA ILE A 53 -11.46 -0.28 4.40
C ILE A 53 -10.87 0.92 5.15
N LEU A 54 -9.57 1.16 4.99
CA LEU A 54 -8.89 2.25 5.68
C LEU A 54 -9.38 3.61 5.20
N ASN A 55 -9.62 3.77 3.91
CA ASN A 55 -10.11 5.02 3.36
C ASN A 55 -11.50 5.37 3.89
N ASN A 56 -12.40 4.38 3.98
CA ASN A 56 -13.72 4.60 4.54
C ASN A 56 -13.68 4.96 6.02
N ARG A 57 -12.79 4.31 6.76
CA ARG A 57 -12.62 4.58 8.19
C ARG A 57 -12.06 5.98 8.45
N ILE A 58 -11.11 6.41 7.63
CA ILE A 58 -10.43 7.72 7.80
C ILE A 58 -11.33 8.89 7.40
N LYS A 59 -12.30 8.69 6.51
CA LYS A 59 -13.26 9.72 6.14
C LYS A 59 -14.06 10.25 7.33
N GLU A 60 -14.14 9.46 8.40
CA GLU A 60 -14.85 9.85 9.62
C GLU A 60 -13.97 10.63 10.60
N GLU A 61 -12.67 10.71 10.33
CA GLU A 61 -11.73 11.42 11.19
C GLU A 61 -11.46 12.85 10.69
N THR A 62 -10.96 13.69 11.58
CA THR A 62 -10.66 15.09 11.26
C THR A 62 -9.31 15.28 10.59
N SER A 63 -8.46 14.24 10.55
CA SER A 63 -7.14 14.34 9.93
C SER A 63 -7.24 14.24 8.42
N ILE A 64 -6.39 14.98 7.70
CA ILE A 64 -6.37 14.96 6.25
C ILE A 64 -5.41 13.88 5.76
N LEU A 65 -5.96 12.90 5.04
CA LEU A 65 -5.18 11.88 4.36
C LEU A 65 -4.88 12.34 2.93
N SER A 66 -3.60 12.37 2.57
CA SER A 66 -3.17 12.80 1.23
C SER A 66 -3.11 11.65 0.23
N GLY A 67 -2.88 10.43 0.68
CA GLY A 67 -2.85 9.29 -0.21
C GLY A 67 -2.36 8.00 0.43
N PHE A 68 -2.29 6.96 -0.41
CA PHE A 68 -1.81 5.64 -0.04
C PHE A 68 -0.59 5.26 -0.88
N VAL A 69 0.35 4.55 -0.27
CA VAL A 69 1.46 3.93 -0.98
C VAL A 69 1.30 2.42 -0.84
N ALA A 70 1.08 1.74 -1.96
CA ALA A 70 0.92 0.29 -1.99
C ALA A 70 2.26 -0.35 -2.37
N ILE A 71 2.75 -1.25 -1.52
CA ILE A 71 4.04 -1.91 -1.72
C ILE A 71 3.83 -3.42 -1.73
N GLY A 72 4.36 -4.08 -2.76
CA GLY A 72 4.34 -5.52 -2.86
C GLY A 72 5.42 -6.01 -3.79
N CYS A 73 5.69 -7.31 -3.72
CA CYS A 73 6.63 -7.97 -4.62
C CYS A 73 6.01 -9.28 -5.07
N VAL A 74 5.99 -9.50 -6.38
CA VAL A 74 5.49 -10.74 -6.97
C VAL A 74 6.58 -11.27 -7.87
N ILE A 75 7.01 -12.50 -7.63
CA ILE A 75 8.10 -13.12 -8.39
C ILE A 75 7.51 -14.19 -9.30
N ARG A 76 7.86 -14.12 -10.60
CA ARG A 76 7.40 -15.11 -11.58
C ARG A 76 8.02 -16.47 -11.28
N GLY A 77 7.16 -17.48 -11.12
CA GLY A 77 7.55 -18.87 -10.92
C GLY A 77 7.07 -19.74 -12.07
N GLU A 78 6.97 -21.05 -11.84
CA GLU A 78 6.54 -22.04 -12.83
C GLU A 78 5.03 -22.10 -13.00
N THR A 79 4.26 -21.49 -12.09
CA THR A 79 2.80 -21.50 -12.11
C THR A 79 2.24 -20.18 -12.60
N SER A 80 0.93 -20.14 -12.85
CA SER A 80 0.22 -18.92 -13.22
C SER A 80 -0.03 -17.99 -12.04
N HIS A 81 0.42 -18.31 -10.84
CA HIS A 81 0.19 -17.52 -9.64
C HIS A 81 0.67 -16.08 -9.80
N TYR A 82 1.88 -15.90 -10.38
CA TYR A 82 2.42 -14.56 -10.62
C TYR A 82 1.46 -13.72 -11.49
N ASP A 83 0.97 -14.29 -12.57
CA ASP A 83 0.10 -13.55 -13.50
C ASP A 83 -1.22 -13.17 -12.84
N ILE A 84 -1.80 -14.07 -12.08
CA ILE A 84 -3.06 -13.80 -11.36
C ILE A 84 -2.87 -12.70 -10.33
N VAL A 85 -1.85 -12.80 -9.49
CA VAL A 85 -1.61 -11.82 -8.43
C VAL A 85 -1.28 -10.46 -9.03
N SER A 86 -0.41 -10.40 -10.03
CA SER A 86 -0.02 -9.13 -10.67
C SER A 86 -1.21 -8.45 -11.32
N ASN A 87 -1.99 -9.19 -12.10
CA ASN A 87 -3.11 -8.62 -12.86
C ASN A 87 -4.25 -8.21 -11.94
N GLU A 88 -4.63 -9.06 -10.98
CA GLU A 88 -5.77 -8.77 -10.12
C GLU A 88 -5.47 -7.67 -9.09
N SER A 89 -4.26 -7.60 -8.54
CA SER A 89 -3.91 -6.53 -7.63
C SER A 89 -3.85 -5.19 -8.36
N ALA A 90 -3.27 -5.16 -9.56
CA ALA A 90 -3.20 -3.94 -10.37
C ALA A 90 -4.60 -3.48 -10.78
N ARG A 91 -5.47 -4.42 -11.18
CA ARG A 91 -6.85 -4.10 -11.53
C ARG A 91 -7.61 -3.53 -10.34
N GLY A 92 -7.47 -4.15 -9.17
CA GLY A 92 -8.12 -3.66 -7.96
C GLY A 92 -7.68 -2.25 -7.59
N LEU A 93 -6.38 -1.95 -7.70
CA LEU A 93 -5.88 -0.61 -7.43
C LEU A 93 -6.38 0.41 -8.46
N THR A 94 -6.44 0.02 -9.73
CA THR A 94 -7.00 0.86 -10.79
C THR A 94 -8.45 1.18 -10.51
N ASP A 95 -9.25 0.18 -10.16
CA ASP A 95 -10.66 0.38 -9.83
C ASP A 95 -10.83 1.35 -8.66
N LEU A 96 -10.01 1.22 -7.62
CA LEU A 96 -10.03 2.13 -6.48
C LEU A 96 -9.69 3.56 -6.87
N SER A 97 -8.77 3.75 -7.79
CA SER A 97 -8.36 5.10 -8.22
C SER A 97 -9.47 5.85 -8.94
N LEU A 98 -10.50 5.13 -9.43
CA LEU A 98 -11.64 5.71 -10.12
C LEU A 98 -12.83 5.99 -9.20
N GLU A 99 -12.75 5.59 -7.95
CA GLU A 99 -13.82 5.82 -6.97
C GLU A 99 -13.82 7.21 -6.34
#